data_52b9324017fb66c27e10e060f71dbcd2
#
_entry.id   52b9324017fb66c27e10e060f71dbcd2
#
_cell.length_a   1.000
_cell.length_b   1.000
_cell.length_c   1.000
_cell.angle_alpha   90.00
_cell.angle_beta   90.00
_cell.angle_gamma   90.00
#
_symmetry.space_group_name_H-M   'P 1'
#
loop_
_entity.id
_entity.type
_entity.pdbx_description
1 polymer ?
#
loop_
_entity_poly.entity_id
_entity_poly.type
_entity_poly.pdbx_seq_one_letter_code
_entity_poly.pdbx_strand_id
1 'polypeptide(L)'
;GVADAKAKGTSEVETLSNMARVYGQSSVNIQGGLFYKDVYGGGDMAVVEWAGNATNVTVGEKADIRGSVFAGGNGRRQRPASQAYAFGDGCTQRPDQVGLVIGNANVSMMGTAGAAPSGYGNIFGGGNRAQVAGNTFVNIFAGNFAGQLFGGGNGDINGATVTSADVLGNTSVVVVQDSGEGQGHA
;
A
#
# COMPACT_ATOMS: atom_id res chain seq x y z
N GLY A 1 23.30 -9.33 5.32
CA GLY A 1 22.86 -8.23 4.46
C GLY A 1 22.84 -8.61 2.99
N VAL A 2 22.66 -7.62 2.08
CA VAL A 2 22.62 -7.84 0.62
C VAL A 2 23.90 -8.53 0.12
N ALA A 3 25.04 -8.18 0.64
CA ALA A 3 26.34 -8.78 0.28
C ALA A 3 26.40 -10.28 0.60
N ASP A 4 25.85 -10.69 1.75
CA ASP A 4 25.87 -12.09 2.17
C ASP A 4 24.91 -12.94 1.32
N ALA A 5 23.75 -12.41 0.97
CA ALA A 5 22.79 -13.10 0.13
C ALA A 5 23.32 -13.28 -1.30
N LYS A 6 24.05 -12.27 -1.82
CA LYS A 6 24.69 -12.34 -3.13
C LYS A 6 25.80 -13.37 -3.17
N ALA A 7 26.59 -13.48 -2.11
CA ALA A 7 27.62 -14.51 -1.96
C ALA A 7 27.01 -15.94 -1.94
N LYS A 8 25.73 -16.08 -1.58
CA LYS A 8 24.97 -17.33 -1.59
C LYS A 8 24.23 -17.60 -2.89
N GLY A 9 24.40 -16.77 -3.92
CA GLY A 9 23.77 -16.94 -5.23
C GLY A 9 22.30 -16.56 -5.31
N THR A 10 21.77 -15.85 -4.32
CA THR A 10 20.40 -15.32 -4.36
C THR A 10 20.31 -14.06 -5.22
N SER A 11 19.18 -13.88 -5.93
CA SER A 11 18.95 -12.65 -6.69
C SER A 11 18.74 -11.45 -5.74
N GLU A 12 18.99 -10.22 -6.21
CA GLU A 12 18.75 -9.02 -5.41
C GLU A 12 17.26 -8.88 -5.04
N VAL A 13 16.37 -9.26 -5.95
CA VAL A 13 14.92 -9.22 -5.69
C VAL A 13 14.53 -10.19 -4.58
N GLU A 14 15.06 -11.42 -4.62
CA GLU A 14 14.86 -12.38 -3.52
C GLU A 14 15.45 -11.87 -2.22
N THR A 15 16.61 -11.22 -2.29
CA THR A 15 17.25 -10.61 -1.12
C THR A 15 16.39 -9.50 -0.54
N LEU A 16 15.94 -8.55 -1.35
CA LEU A 16 15.10 -7.43 -0.90
C LEU A 16 13.75 -7.92 -0.37
N SER A 17 13.10 -8.83 -1.07
CA SER A 17 11.81 -9.38 -0.63
C SER A 17 11.91 -10.20 0.64
N ASN A 18 13.08 -10.78 0.93
CA ASN A 18 13.33 -11.60 2.13
C ASN A 18 13.87 -10.80 3.32
N MET A 19 14.40 -9.59 3.10
CA MET A 19 15.08 -8.82 4.16
C MET A 19 14.18 -8.40 5.31
N ALA A 20 12.90 -8.22 5.09
CA ALA A 20 11.95 -7.85 6.15
C ALA A 20 10.61 -8.56 5.95
N ARG A 21 10.65 -9.79 5.43
CA ARG A 21 9.47 -10.58 5.12
C ARG A 21 8.62 -10.83 6.37
N VAL A 22 7.33 -10.62 6.24
CA VAL A 22 6.34 -10.93 7.25
C VAL A 22 5.66 -12.24 6.87
N TYR A 23 5.81 -13.28 7.70
CA TYR A 23 5.19 -14.60 7.46
C TYR A 23 3.77 -14.72 8.01
N GLY A 24 3.30 -13.72 8.71
CA GLY A 24 1.95 -13.61 9.26
C GLY A 24 1.21 -12.39 8.75
N GLN A 25 0.19 -11.99 9.47
CA GLN A 25 -0.57 -10.78 9.20
C GLN A 25 0.22 -9.54 9.59
N SER A 26 0.03 -8.46 8.83
CA SER A 26 0.42 -7.11 9.20
C SER A 26 -0.82 -6.31 9.61
N SER A 27 -0.79 -5.67 10.76
CA SER A 27 -1.88 -4.82 11.23
C SER A 27 -1.35 -3.45 11.65
N VAL A 28 -1.87 -2.41 11.01
CA VAL A 28 -1.58 -1.01 11.32
C VAL A 28 -2.84 -0.39 11.91
N ASN A 29 -2.79 -0.03 13.19
CA ASN A 29 -3.92 0.56 13.89
C ASN A 29 -3.54 1.97 14.38
N ILE A 30 -4.11 2.98 13.76
CA ILE A 30 -3.85 4.40 14.04
C ILE A 30 -5.06 4.96 14.78
N GLN A 31 -4.92 5.16 16.09
CA GLN A 31 -6.00 5.66 16.95
C GLN A 31 -6.14 7.19 16.89
N GLY A 32 -5.07 7.91 16.54
CA GLY A 32 -5.06 9.35 16.43
C GLY A 32 -3.67 9.88 16.08
N GLY A 33 -3.56 11.20 15.96
CA GLY A 33 -2.32 11.89 15.65
C GLY A 33 -2.23 12.37 14.21
N LEU A 34 -1.19 13.18 13.94
CA LEU A 34 -0.94 13.81 12.65
C LEU A 34 0.24 13.10 11.95
N PHE A 35 -0.03 12.56 10.77
CA PHE A 35 0.93 11.86 9.93
C PHE A 35 1.13 12.63 8.62
N TYR A 36 2.34 13.10 8.37
CA TYR A 36 2.68 13.90 7.18
C TYR A 36 2.98 13.06 5.93
N LYS A 37 3.19 11.77 6.08
CA LYS A 37 3.57 10.85 5.00
C LYS A 37 2.54 9.76 4.83
N ASP A 38 2.77 8.92 3.82
CA ASP A 38 1.92 7.80 3.49
C ASP A 38 1.93 6.72 4.58
N VAL A 39 0.82 5.99 4.67
CA VAL A 39 0.64 4.84 5.54
C VAL A 39 0.47 3.59 4.68
N TYR A 40 1.16 2.53 5.03
CA TYR A 40 1.14 1.26 4.31
C TYR A 40 0.76 0.10 5.24
N GLY A 41 -0.12 -0.77 4.78
CA GLY A 41 -0.46 -2.01 5.47
C GLY A 41 0.61 -3.09 5.31
N GLY A 42 1.22 -3.15 4.14
CA GLY A 42 2.31 -4.07 3.83
C GLY A 42 3.70 -3.51 4.10
N GLY A 43 4.71 -4.26 3.69
CA GLY A 43 6.11 -3.90 3.87
C GLY A 43 6.60 -2.82 2.90
N ASP A 44 7.68 -2.12 3.28
CA ASP A 44 8.48 -1.32 2.36
C ASP A 44 9.44 -2.24 1.62
N MET A 45 9.15 -2.51 0.35
CA MET A 45 9.84 -3.48 -0.51
C MET A 45 9.82 -4.94 -0.03
N ALA A 46 9.25 -5.25 1.11
CA ALA A 46 9.21 -6.58 1.69
C ALA A 46 7.86 -7.27 1.45
N VAL A 47 7.88 -8.59 1.37
CA VAL A 47 6.69 -9.41 1.14
C VAL A 47 5.94 -9.63 2.45
N VAL A 48 4.61 -9.53 2.40
CA VAL A 48 3.71 -10.07 3.43
C VAL A 48 3.16 -11.41 2.94
N GLU A 49 3.67 -12.50 3.51
CA GLU A 49 3.40 -13.87 3.08
C GLU A 49 2.32 -14.53 3.95
N TRP A 50 1.08 -14.14 3.71
CA TRP A 50 -0.08 -14.68 4.40
C TRP A 50 -1.27 -14.81 3.45
N ALA A 51 -1.88 -15.99 3.36
CA ALA A 51 -2.91 -16.29 2.37
C ALA A 51 -4.31 -15.76 2.70
N GLY A 52 -4.56 -15.35 3.96
CA GLY A 52 -5.86 -14.80 4.38
C GLY A 52 -5.90 -13.27 4.29
N ASN A 53 -6.46 -12.61 5.29
CA ASN A 53 -6.37 -11.17 5.45
C ASN A 53 -4.93 -10.81 5.84
N ALA A 54 -4.11 -10.55 4.84
CA ALA A 54 -2.68 -10.39 5.00
C ALA A 54 -2.32 -9.03 5.60
N THR A 55 -3.01 -7.97 5.17
CA THR A 55 -2.78 -6.62 5.69
C THR A 55 -4.09 -5.98 6.12
N ASN A 56 -4.05 -5.27 7.25
CA ASN A 56 -5.19 -4.56 7.80
C ASN A 56 -4.72 -3.19 8.28
N VAL A 57 -5.26 -2.13 7.70
CA VAL A 57 -5.03 -0.74 8.12
C VAL A 57 -6.33 -0.19 8.68
N THR A 58 -6.30 0.23 9.94
CA THR A 58 -7.43 0.88 10.58
C THR A 58 -7.04 2.29 11.00
N VAL A 59 -7.79 3.27 10.54
CA VAL A 59 -7.56 4.69 10.84
C VAL A 59 -8.75 5.21 11.63
N GLY A 60 -8.53 5.54 12.90
CA GLY A 60 -9.54 6.02 13.83
C GLY A 60 -9.88 7.50 13.64
N GLU A 61 -10.97 7.94 14.25
CA GLU A 61 -11.54 9.30 14.10
C GLU A 61 -10.59 10.44 14.41
N LYS A 62 -9.65 10.22 15.35
CA LYS A 62 -8.70 11.24 15.81
C LYS A 62 -7.41 11.27 15.00
N ALA A 63 -7.33 10.49 13.94
CA ALA A 63 -6.17 10.42 13.05
C ALA A 63 -6.33 11.41 11.89
N ASP A 64 -5.25 12.12 11.56
CA ASP A 64 -5.12 12.99 10.40
C ASP A 64 -3.91 12.56 9.58
N ILE A 65 -4.16 11.94 8.42
CA ILE A 65 -3.13 11.44 7.51
C ILE A 65 -3.03 12.42 6.34
N ARG A 66 -1.91 13.13 6.25
CA ARG A 66 -1.64 14.12 5.18
C ARG A 66 -1.16 13.47 3.89
N GLY A 67 -0.60 12.28 3.97
CA GLY A 67 -0.27 11.45 2.82
C GLY A 67 -1.41 10.55 2.38
N SER A 68 -1.10 9.56 1.57
CA SER A 68 -2.03 8.54 1.12
C SER A 68 -2.05 7.33 2.06
N VAL A 69 -3.13 6.56 2.02
CA VAL A 69 -3.28 5.32 2.77
C VAL A 69 -3.36 4.16 1.78
N PHE A 70 -2.51 3.17 1.97
CA PHE A 70 -2.44 1.96 1.15
C PHE A 70 -2.70 0.73 2.02
N ALA A 71 -3.65 -0.10 1.63
CA ALA A 71 -3.84 -1.38 2.30
C ALA A 71 -2.69 -2.36 1.98
N GLY A 72 -2.10 -2.26 0.79
CA GLY A 72 -0.96 -3.05 0.36
C GLY A 72 0.40 -2.49 0.80
N GLY A 73 1.45 -3.00 0.18
CA GLY A 73 2.83 -2.59 0.46
C GLY A 73 3.32 -1.43 -0.39
N ASN A 74 4.53 -0.99 -0.09
CA ASN A 74 5.28 -0.02 -0.88
C ASN A 74 6.32 -0.75 -1.73
N GLY A 75 6.16 -0.68 -3.03
CA GLY A 75 7.09 -1.25 -3.98
C GLY A 75 8.11 -0.22 -4.46
N ARG A 76 8.85 -0.61 -5.46
CA ARG A 76 9.92 0.18 -6.04
C ARG A 76 9.58 0.56 -7.48
N ARG A 77 9.85 1.81 -7.86
CA ARG A 77 9.75 2.22 -9.26
C ARG A 77 10.70 1.38 -10.11
N GLN A 78 10.21 0.79 -11.19
CA GLN A 78 11.06 0.19 -12.20
C GLN A 78 11.99 1.25 -12.81
N ARG A 79 13.23 0.89 -13.05
CA ARG A 79 14.19 1.71 -13.78
C ARG A 79 14.50 1.08 -15.13
N PRO A 80 14.74 1.88 -16.18
CA PRO A 80 15.28 1.36 -17.43
C PRO A 80 16.57 0.57 -17.16
N ALA A 81 16.85 -0.44 -17.96
CA ALA A 81 18.08 -1.27 -17.83
C ALA A 81 19.37 -0.44 -17.83
N SER A 82 19.35 0.73 -18.52
CA SER A 82 20.46 1.68 -18.54
C SER A 82 20.68 2.43 -17.21
N GLN A 83 19.75 2.32 -16.27
CA GLN A 83 19.82 2.93 -14.93
C GLN A 83 19.74 1.86 -13.83
N ALA A 84 20.27 0.66 -14.12
CA ALA A 84 20.29 -0.43 -13.15
C ALA A 84 20.86 0.05 -11.81
N TYR A 85 20.28 -0.44 -10.73
CA TYR A 85 20.77 -0.10 -9.39
C TYR A 85 22.24 -0.48 -9.25
N ALA A 86 23.02 0.35 -8.57
CA ALA A 86 24.46 0.17 -8.33
C ALA A 86 24.82 -1.07 -7.49
N PHE A 87 23.89 -2.00 -7.31
CA PHE A 87 24.06 -3.22 -6.51
C PHE A 87 24.44 -4.45 -7.36
N GLY A 88 25.06 -4.25 -8.51
CA GLY A 88 25.75 -5.30 -9.26
C GLY A 88 24.91 -5.99 -10.32
N ASP A 89 25.65 -6.62 -11.21
CA ASP A 89 25.20 -7.22 -12.45
C ASP A 89 24.18 -8.35 -12.25
N GLY A 90 23.16 -8.37 -13.08
CA GLY A 90 22.24 -9.49 -13.23
C GLY A 90 20.96 -9.43 -12.42
N CYS A 91 20.61 -8.32 -11.82
CA CYS A 91 19.34 -8.16 -11.15
C CYS A 91 18.18 -8.00 -12.14
N THR A 92 17.56 -9.09 -12.48
CA THR A 92 16.23 -9.07 -13.10
C THR A 92 15.23 -8.64 -12.03
N GLN A 93 14.82 -7.39 -12.05
CA GLN A 93 13.75 -6.93 -11.17
C GLN A 93 12.47 -7.69 -11.53
N ARG A 94 11.94 -8.39 -10.56
CA ARG A 94 10.53 -8.82 -10.58
C ARG A 94 9.75 -7.79 -9.77
N PRO A 95 9.19 -6.77 -10.42
CA PRO A 95 8.43 -5.71 -9.72
C PRO A 95 7.23 -6.28 -8.98
N ASP A 96 6.70 -7.39 -9.47
CA ASP A 96 5.61 -8.16 -8.89
C ASP A 96 5.90 -8.73 -7.49
N GLN A 97 7.16 -8.84 -7.08
CA GLN A 97 7.54 -9.38 -5.77
C GLN A 97 7.94 -8.31 -4.75
N VAL A 98 8.26 -7.10 -5.19
CA VAL A 98 8.71 -6.03 -4.29
C VAL A 98 7.51 -5.37 -3.63
N GLY A 99 7.41 -5.47 -2.30
CA GLY A 99 6.26 -4.99 -1.53
C GLY A 99 5.00 -5.84 -1.69
N LEU A 100 5.12 -7.06 -2.24
CA LEU A 100 3.99 -7.96 -2.52
C LEU A 100 3.22 -8.31 -1.25
N VAL A 101 1.90 -8.29 -1.36
CA VAL A 101 0.97 -8.86 -0.38
C VAL A 101 0.32 -10.09 -1.00
N ILE A 102 0.54 -11.28 -0.44
CA ILE A 102 0.05 -12.55 -1.02
C ILE A 102 -1.45 -12.71 -0.80
N GLY A 103 -1.97 -12.34 0.36
CA GLY A 103 -3.39 -12.43 0.66
C GLY A 103 -4.16 -11.15 0.41
N ASN A 104 -5.28 -11.01 1.09
CA ASN A 104 -6.14 -9.85 0.99
C ASN A 104 -5.55 -8.63 1.70
N ALA A 105 -5.82 -7.45 1.16
CA ALA A 105 -5.44 -6.18 1.74
C ALA A 105 -6.69 -5.36 2.10
N ASN A 106 -6.75 -4.89 3.34
CA ASN A 106 -7.91 -4.21 3.90
C ASN A 106 -7.53 -2.84 4.44
N VAL A 107 -8.35 -1.84 4.19
CA VAL A 107 -8.30 -0.54 4.85
C VAL A 107 -9.68 -0.16 5.37
N SER A 108 -9.73 0.30 6.61
CA SER A 108 -10.94 0.81 7.27
C SER A 108 -10.67 2.20 7.80
N MET A 109 -11.46 3.17 7.39
CA MET A 109 -11.28 4.58 7.69
C MET A 109 -12.44 5.14 8.49
N MET A 110 -12.13 5.74 9.63
CA MET A 110 -13.02 6.61 10.41
C MET A 110 -12.39 8.00 10.63
N GLY A 111 -11.13 8.15 10.28
CA GLY A 111 -10.37 9.38 10.40
C GLY A 111 -10.38 10.22 9.13
N THR A 112 -9.50 11.21 9.08
CA THR A 112 -9.33 12.12 7.96
C THR A 112 -8.12 11.72 7.11
N ALA A 113 -8.24 11.75 5.80
CA ALA A 113 -7.12 11.57 4.89
C ALA A 113 -7.05 12.73 3.89
N GLY A 114 -5.83 13.20 3.61
CA GLY A 114 -5.59 14.26 2.65
C GLY A 114 -6.11 15.64 3.06
N ALA A 115 -6.20 15.93 4.36
CA ALA A 115 -6.63 17.23 4.81
C ALA A 115 -5.67 18.35 4.33
N ALA A 116 -6.26 19.44 3.83
CA ALA A 116 -5.56 20.59 3.28
C ALA A 116 -4.36 21.09 4.12
N PRO A 117 -3.34 21.71 3.53
CA PRO A 117 -3.35 22.38 2.22
C PRO A 117 -2.72 21.56 1.08
N SER A 118 -2.18 20.39 1.31
CA SER A 118 -1.50 19.61 0.26
C SER A 118 -2.41 18.72 -0.60
N GLY A 119 -3.65 18.57 -0.23
CA GLY A 119 -4.79 18.17 -1.07
C GLY A 119 -4.77 16.85 -1.83
N TYR A 120 -3.80 15.95 -1.61
CA TYR A 120 -3.62 14.78 -2.47
C TYR A 120 -3.51 13.43 -1.75
N GLY A 121 -3.98 13.34 -0.53
CA GLY A 121 -4.05 12.06 0.16
C GLY A 121 -5.15 11.19 -0.42
N ASN A 122 -4.76 10.12 -1.10
CA ASN A 122 -5.67 9.14 -1.68
C ASN A 122 -5.75 7.90 -0.79
N ILE A 123 -6.81 7.12 -0.94
CA ILE A 123 -6.96 5.83 -0.28
C ILE A 123 -6.95 4.74 -1.36
N PHE A 124 -6.05 3.79 -1.23
CA PHE A 124 -5.87 2.68 -2.14
C PHE A 124 -6.07 1.35 -1.42
N GLY A 125 -6.90 0.49 -2.00
CA GLY A 125 -7.03 -0.91 -1.57
C GLY A 125 -5.78 -1.74 -1.87
N GLY A 126 -5.08 -1.41 -2.95
CA GLY A 126 -3.81 -2.05 -3.33
C GLY A 126 -2.58 -1.38 -2.74
N GLY A 127 -1.43 -1.70 -3.31
CA GLY A 127 -0.15 -1.14 -2.91
C GLY A 127 0.27 0.08 -3.74
N ASN A 128 1.36 0.70 -3.33
CA ASN A 128 2.06 1.73 -4.11
C ASN A 128 3.20 1.06 -4.88
N ARG A 129 3.07 0.93 -6.20
CA ARG A 129 4.02 0.19 -7.04
C ARG A 129 4.28 -1.25 -6.54
N ALA A 130 3.27 -1.86 -5.95
CA ALA A 130 3.36 -3.17 -5.32
C ALA A 130 2.08 -3.95 -5.57
N GLN A 131 2.23 -5.24 -5.86
CA GLN A 131 1.13 -6.13 -6.17
C GLN A 131 0.42 -6.60 -4.89
N VAL A 132 -0.89 -6.78 -5.01
CA VAL A 132 -1.70 -7.56 -4.07
C VAL A 132 -2.24 -8.77 -4.82
N ALA A 133 -1.85 -9.98 -4.42
CA ALA A 133 -2.29 -11.20 -5.09
C ALA A 133 -3.71 -11.63 -4.68
N GLY A 134 -4.20 -11.21 -3.53
CA GLY A 134 -5.55 -11.43 -3.07
C GLY A 134 -6.53 -10.32 -3.47
N ASN A 135 -7.62 -10.23 -2.73
CA ASN A 135 -8.64 -9.20 -2.88
C ASN A 135 -8.26 -7.94 -2.11
N THR A 136 -8.86 -6.81 -2.48
CA THR A 136 -8.73 -5.56 -1.75
C THR A 136 -10.08 -5.05 -1.27
N PHE A 137 -10.09 -4.50 -0.05
CA PHE A 137 -11.28 -3.97 0.59
C PHE A 137 -10.99 -2.59 1.15
N VAL A 138 -11.74 -1.59 0.72
CA VAL A 138 -11.73 -0.22 1.23
C VAL A 138 -13.06 0.06 1.87
N ASN A 139 -13.08 0.25 3.18
CA ASN A 139 -14.28 0.53 3.96
C ASN A 139 -14.16 1.92 4.59
N ILE A 140 -15.03 2.82 4.19
CA ILE A 140 -15.09 4.18 4.68
C ILE A 140 -16.33 4.32 5.57
N PHE A 141 -16.13 4.46 6.86
CA PHE A 141 -17.21 4.60 7.83
C PHE A 141 -17.49 6.06 8.18
N ALA A 142 -16.45 6.90 8.20
CA ALA A 142 -16.53 8.33 8.51
C ALA A 142 -15.26 9.04 8.04
N GLY A 143 -15.21 10.36 8.16
CA GLY A 143 -14.03 11.19 7.92
C GLY A 143 -14.18 12.13 6.73
N ASN A 144 -13.18 13.01 6.57
CA ASN A 144 -13.07 13.94 5.45
C ASN A 144 -11.93 13.52 4.54
N PHE A 145 -12.19 13.46 3.25
CA PHE A 145 -11.22 13.03 2.26
C PHE A 145 -11.08 14.11 1.20
N ALA A 146 -9.88 14.66 1.04
CA ALA A 146 -9.60 15.64 -0.02
C ALA A 146 -9.13 14.97 -1.32
N GLY A 147 -8.72 13.69 -1.27
CA GLY A 147 -8.24 12.92 -2.40
C GLY A 147 -9.32 12.00 -3.00
N GLN A 148 -8.85 10.93 -3.63
CA GLN A 148 -9.66 9.96 -4.35
C GLN A 148 -9.61 8.59 -3.66
N LEU A 149 -10.64 7.77 -3.91
CA LEU A 149 -10.76 6.41 -3.38
C LEU A 149 -10.57 5.41 -4.53
N PHE A 150 -9.67 4.46 -4.34
CA PHE A 150 -9.39 3.43 -5.33
C PHE A 150 -9.44 2.03 -4.68
N GLY A 151 -10.13 1.11 -5.33
CA GLY A 151 -10.06 -0.31 -4.95
C GLY A 151 -8.72 -0.96 -5.31
N GLY A 152 -8.06 -0.47 -6.37
CA GLY A 152 -6.76 -0.94 -6.85
C GLY A 152 -5.58 -0.27 -6.18
N GLY A 153 -4.41 -0.47 -6.76
CA GLY A 153 -3.16 0.12 -6.31
C GLY A 153 -2.77 1.38 -7.11
N ASN A 154 -1.67 1.99 -6.71
CA ASN A 154 -1.06 3.15 -7.36
C ASN A 154 0.16 2.72 -8.17
N GLY A 155 -0.02 2.58 -9.48
CA GLY A 155 1.06 2.36 -10.42
C GLY A 155 1.85 3.63 -10.73
N ASP A 156 2.88 3.49 -11.55
CA ASP A 156 3.74 4.61 -11.94
C ASP A 156 4.22 4.48 -13.38
N ILE A 157 4.34 5.60 -14.07
CA ILE A 157 4.88 5.67 -15.42
C ILE A 157 6.11 6.59 -15.42
N ASN A 158 7.23 6.07 -15.89
CA ASN A 158 8.47 6.83 -16.06
C ASN A 158 8.97 6.68 -17.51
N GLY A 159 8.60 7.62 -18.36
CA GLY A 159 8.84 7.50 -19.79
C GLY A 159 8.11 6.30 -20.38
N ALA A 160 8.84 5.37 -20.98
CA ALA A 160 8.29 4.11 -21.53
C ALA A 160 8.17 2.98 -20.51
N THR A 161 8.62 3.21 -19.28
CA THR A 161 8.61 2.17 -18.23
C THR A 161 7.38 2.32 -17.36
N VAL A 162 6.58 1.26 -17.28
CA VAL A 162 5.40 1.16 -16.41
C VAL A 162 5.75 0.28 -15.21
N THR A 163 5.50 0.78 -14.01
CA THR A 163 5.53 -0.01 -12.77
C THR A 163 4.10 -0.26 -12.36
N SER A 164 3.66 -1.49 -12.43
CA SER A 164 2.29 -1.86 -12.06
C SER A 164 2.11 -1.94 -10.54
N ALA A 165 0.86 -1.85 -10.13
CA ALA A 165 0.41 -2.10 -8.76
C ALA A 165 -0.85 -2.97 -8.84
N ASP A 166 -0.70 -4.14 -9.47
CA ASP A 166 -1.81 -5.00 -9.83
C ASP A 166 -2.50 -5.56 -8.59
N VAL A 167 -3.81 -5.68 -8.67
CA VAL A 167 -4.61 -6.49 -7.77
C VAL A 167 -5.11 -7.68 -8.58
N LEU A 168 -4.66 -8.89 -8.22
CA LEU A 168 -5.01 -10.10 -8.96
C LEU A 168 -6.39 -10.64 -8.60
N GLY A 169 -6.89 -10.28 -7.42
CA GLY A 169 -8.24 -10.62 -6.98
C GLY A 169 -9.26 -9.53 -7.28
N ASN A 170 -10.37 -9.59 -6.57
CA ASN A 170 -11.45 -8.60 -6.68
C ASN A 170 -11.13 -7.36 -5.84
N THR A 171 -11.67 -6.22 -6.26
CA THR A 171 -11.61 -4.97 -5.50
C THR A 171 -13.01 -4.58 -5.02
N SER A 172 -13.10 -4.10 -3.79
CA SER A 172 -14.35 -3.60 -3.19
C SER A 172 -14.09 -2.27 -2.50
N VAL A 173 -14.92 -1.28 -2.80
CA VAL A 173 -14.93 0.02 -2.10
C VAL A 173 -16.33 0.23 -1.56
N VAL A 174 -16.44 0.33 -0.24
CA VAL A 174 -17.72 0.57 0.45
C VAL A 174 -17.60 1.89 1.21
N VAL A 175 -18.52 2.80 0.93
CA VAL A 175 -18.68 4.04 1.68
C VAL A 175 -20.00 3.97 2.41
N VAL A 176 -19.93 3.91 3.73
CA VAL A 176 -21.11 3.94 4.58
C VAL A 176 -21.46 5.40 4.83
N GLN A 177 -22.53 5.87 4.23
CA GLN A 177 -23.07 7.17 4.57
C GLN A 177 -23.79 7.02 5.91
N ASP A 178 -23.32 7.73 6.94
CA ASP A 178 -24.14 7.94 8.12
C ASP A 178 -25.38 8.72 7.68
N SER A 179 -26.51 8.03 7.62
CA SER A 179 -27.81 8.67 7.47
C SER A 179 -28.10 9.38 8.80
N GLY A 180 -27.38 10.48 9.07
CA GLY A 180 -27.72 11.38 10.15
C GLY A 180 -29.19 11.74 10.01
N GLU A 181 -30.04 11.12 10.85
CA GLU A 181 -31.43 11.44 10.93
C GLU A 181 -31.55 12.95 11.17
N GLY A 182 -32.27 13.58 10.28
CA GLY A 182 -32.39 15.00 10.17
C GLY A 182 -32.51 15.71 11.51
N GLN A 183 -31.56 16.56 11.78
CA GLN A 183 -31.79 17.73 12.61
C GLN A 183 -32.72 18.63 11.79
N GLY A 184 -34.03 18.44 11.99
CA GLY A 184 -35.02 19.33 11.46
C GLY A 184 -34.70 20.73 11.92
N HIS A 185 -34.36 21.60 10.99
CA HIS A 185 -34.47 23.02 11.22
C HIS A 185 -35.93 23.39 11.29
N ALA A 186 -36.39 23.62 12.53
CA ALA A 186 -37.61 24.35 12.77
C ALA A 186 -37.29 25.88 12.69
#